data_e9240a5a98b7c5829ca4124f7b29c472
#
_entry.id   e9240a5a98b7c5829ca4124f7b29c472
#
_cell.length_a   1.000
_cell.length_b   1.000
_cell.length_c   1.000
_cell.angle_alpha   90.00
_cell.angle_beta   90.00
_cell.angle_gamma   90.00
#
_symmetry.space_group_name_H-M   'P 1'
#
loop_
_entity.id
_entity.type
_entity.pdbx_description
1 polymer ?
#
loop_
_entity_poly.entity_id
_entity_poly.type
_entity_poly.pdbx_seq_one_letter_code
_entity_poly.pdbx_strand_id
1 'polypeptide(L)'
;MEKTNNNIPSAEELAIYIKEATVSVNTKYEQSPVVLMVDDSIIGTLGNFSASIGKAKSKKTFNVSAIAASALANSTVLHYRSSFPENKRTILYIDTEQGEPHCQKVLQRILCLAGLPKNADSDNLIMLGLRKYSPEMIFDLEQDALCI
;
A
#
# COMPACT_ATOMS: atom_id res chain seq x y z
N MET A 1 22.09 3.60 26.56
CA MET A 1 22.98 3.05 25.51
C MET A 1 22.85 1.53 25.59
N GLU A 2 21.87 0.96 24.93
CA GLU A 2 21.75 -0.50 24.78
C GLU A 2 22.72 -0.95 23.69
N LYS A 3 23.62 -1.85 24.09
CA LYS A 3 24.53 -2.52 23.16
C LYS A 3 23.70 -3.44 22.30
N THR A 4 23.50 -3.09 21.03
CA THR A 4 23.03 -4.02 20.01
C THR A 4 24.01 -5.19 19.97
N ASN A 5 23.58 -6.33 20.48
CA ASN A 5 24.29 -7.59 20.37
C ASN A 5 24.23 -8.01 18.90
N ASN A 6 25.24 -7.62 18.12
CA ASN A 6 25.44 -8.15 16.76
C ASN A 6 25.88 -9.63 16.91
N ASN A 7 24.91 -10.51 17.06
CA ASN A 7 25.15 -11.95 17.00
C ASN A 7 25.44 -12.28 15.53
N ILE A 8 26.70 -12.31 15.14
CA ILE A 8 27.11 -12.78 13.82
C ILE A 8 26.81 -14.28 13.78
N PRO A 9 25.98 -14.76 12.81
CA PRO A 9 25.63 -16.17 12.74
C PRO A 9 26.87 -17.05 12.61
N SER A 10 26.85 -18.24 13.20
CA SER A 10 27.90 -19.22 13.06
C SER A 10 27.99 -19.75 11.60
N ALA A 11 29.08 -20.37 11.25
CA ALA A 11 29.25 -20.96 9.90
C ALA A 11 28.18 -22.03 9.60
N GLU A 12 27.72 -22.75 10.60
CA GLU A 12 26.65 -23.76 10.47
C GLU A 12 25.28 -23.10 10.22
N GLU A 13 24.96 -22.02 10.97
CA GLU A 13 23.74 -21.25 10.76
C GLU A 13 23.73 -20.58 9.39
N LEU A 14 24.87 -20.03 8.95
CA LEU A 14 24.99 -19.45 7.60
C LEU A 14 24.79 -20.49 6.52
N ALA A 15 25.27 -21.71 6.68
CA ALA A 15 25.06 -22.79 5.72
C ALA A 15 23.58 -23.19 5.61
N ILE A 16 22.83 -23.17 6.73
CA ILE A 16 21.38 -23.38 6.76
C ILE A 16 20.67 -22.26 6.01
N TYR A 17 20.96 -21.01 6.30
CA TYR A 17 20.36 -19.86 5.63
C TYR A 17 20.63 -19.83 4.12
N ILE A 18 21.87 -20.19 3.70
CA ILE A 18 22.20 -20.32 2.27
C ILE A 18 21.34 -21.38 1.61
N LYS A 19 21.19 -22.55 2.26
CA LYS A 19 20.37 -23.65 1.73
C LYS A 19 18.89 -23.25 1.60
N GLU A 20 18.33 -22.56 2.62
CA GLU A 20 16.96 -22.08 2.59
C GLU A 20 16.73 -20.97 1.56
N ALA A 21 17.71 -20.07 1.39
CA ALA A 21 17.67 -18.99 0.41
C ALA A 21 17.94 -19.46 -1.04
N THR A 22 18.40 -20.69 -1.25
CA THR A 22 18.72 -21.19 -2.58
C THR A 22 17.45 -21.44 -3.40
N VAL A 23 17.27 -20.68 -4.47
CA VAL A 23 16.17 -20.85 -5.42
C VAL A 23 16.53 -21.92 -6.46
N SER A 24 15.60 -22.85 -6.71
CA SER A 24 15.79 -23.94 -7.67
C SER A 24 14.78 -23.83 -8.82
N VAL A 25 15.22 -24.05 -10.04
CA VAL A 25 14.36 -24.14 -11.23
C VAL A 25 13.37 -25.31 -11.19
N ASN A 26 13.65 -26.31 -10.36
CA ASN A 26 12.83 -27.52 -10.23
C ASN A 26 11.79 -27.41 -9.10
N THR A 27 11.84 -26.34 -8.29
CA THR A 27 10.89 -26.12 -7.20
C THR A 27 9.70 -25.30 -7.71
N LYS A 28 8.49 -25.81 -7.47
CA LYS A 28 7.27 -25.07 -7.78
C LYS A 28 6.95 -24.10 -6.63
N TYR A 29 7.09 -22.82 -6.89
CA TYR A 29 6.73 -21.75 -5.95
C TYR A 29 5.30 -21.29 -6.21
N GLU A 30 4.57 -20.99 -5.12
CA GLU A 30 3.26 -20.36 -5.23
C GLU A 30 3.42 -18.91 -5.71
N GLN A 31 2.58 -18.52 -6.67
CA GLN A 31 2.53 -17.15 -7.16
C GLN A 31 1.68 -16.30 -6.22
N SER A 32 2.18 -15.11 -5.86
CA SER A 32 1.38 -14.14 -5.11
C SER A 32 0.13 -13.75 -5.91
N PRO A 33 -1.06 -13.72 -5.28
CA PRO A 33 -2.28 -13.33 -5.96
C PRO A 33 -2.18 -11.93 -6.58
N VAL A 34 -2.66 -11.79 -7.81
CA VAL A 34 -2.78 -10.49 -8.48
C VAL A 34 -3.93 -9.72 -7.84
N VAL A 35 -3.64 -8.55 -7.30
CA VAL A 35 -4.64 -7.72 -6.59
C VAL A 35 -4.91 -6.38 -7.28
N LEU A 36 -4.05 -5.93 -8.19
CA LEU A 36 -4.22 -4.68 -8.90
C LEU A 36 -3.70 -4.78 -10.34
N MET A 37 -4.54 -4.34 -11.27
CA MET A 37 -4.22 -4.27 -12.70
C MET A 37 -4.58 -2.88 -13.25
N VAL A 38 -3.89 -2.47 -14.31
CA VAL A 38 -4.28 -1.37 -15.19
C VAL A 38 -4.47 -1.93 -16.59
N ASP A 39 -5.68 -1.84 -17.10
CA ASP A 39 -6.11 -2.57 -18.28
C ASP A 39 -5.71 -4.07 -18.16
N ASP A 40 -4.88 -4.59 -19.05
CA ASP A 40 -4.41 -5.99 -19.03
C ASP A 40 -3.05 -6.18 -18.34
N SER A 41 -2.48 -5.11 -17.75
CA SER A 41 -1.16 -5.16 -17.13
C SER A 41 -1.25 -5.30 -15.62
N ILE A 42 -0.52 -6.26 -15.05
CA ILE A 42 -0.39 -6.43 -13.60
C ILE A 42 0.51 -5.34 -13.06
N ILE A 43 0.03 -4.56 -12.09
CA ILE A 43 0.79 -3.52 -11.39
C ILE A 43 0.91 -3.74 -9.89
N GLY A 44 0.20 -4.71 -9.35
CA GLY A 44 0.30 -5.08 -7.93
C GLY A 44 -0.09 -6.53 -7.68
N THR A 45 0.72 -7.18 -6.84
CA THR A 45 0.43 -8.51 -6.28
C THR A 45 0.45 -8.43 -4.76
N LEU A 46 -0.25 -9.33 -4.09
CA LEU A 46 -0.32 -9.34 -2.63
C LEU A 46 1.07 -9.55 -2.02
N GLY A 47 1.43 -8.73 -1.03
CA GLY A 47 2.74 -8.78 -0.36
C GLY A 47 3.87 -8.08 -1.10
N ASN A 48 3.61 -7.42 -2.23
CA ASN A 48 4.58 -6.63 -2.97
C ASN A 48 4.25 -5.13 -2.92
N PHE A 49 5.21 -4.31 -3.31
CA PHE A 49 5.04 -2.86 -3.41
C PHE A 49 5.26 -2.39 -4.85
N SER A 50 4.70 -1.23 -5.18
CA SER A 50 4.91 -0.53 -6.45
C SER A 50 5.20 0.94 -6.19
N ALA A 51 5.95 1.59 -7.08
CA ALA A 51 6.22 3.01 -7.02
C ALA A 51 5.69 3.72 -8.26
N SER A 52 4.97 4.82 -8.07
CA SER A 52 4.52 5.70 -9.15
C SER A 52 5.34 6.98 -9.13
N ILE A 53 6.13 7.21 -10.17
CA ILE A 53 6.96 8.40 -10.32
C ILE A 53 6.44 9.29 -11.44
N GLY A 54 6.74 10.58 -11.36
CA GLY A 54 6.35 11.54 -12.41
C GLY A 54 6.68 12.98 -12.02
N LYS A 55 6.80 13.85 -13.03
CA LYS A 55 7.05 15.28 -12.84
C LYS A 55 5.91 15.95 -12.03
N ALA A 56 6.16 17.13 -11.50
CA ALA A 56 5.12 17.96 -10.91
C ALA A 56 3.96 18.17 -11.91
N LYS A 57 2.72 18.20 -11.41
CA LYS A 57 1.48 18.32 -12.21
C LYS A 57 1.18 17.16 -13.17
N SER A 58 1.83 16.00 -13.05
CA SER A 58 1.55 14.80 -13.86
C SER A 58 0.29 14.02 -13.44
N LYS A 59 -0.59 14.62 -12.66
CA LYS A 59 -1.85 14.02 -12.15
C LYS A 59 -1.64 12.75 -11.29
N LYS A 60 -0.48 12.58 -10.65
CA LYS A 60 -0.20 11.43 -9.75
C LYS A 60 -1.30 11.21 -8.71
N THR A 61 -1.69 12.27 -7.98
CA THR A 61 -2.75 12.19 -6.97
C THR A 61 -4.08 11.69 -7.54
N PHE A 62 -4.41 12.04 -8.78
CA PHE A 62 -5.61 11.52 -9.43
C PHE A 62 -5.50 10.02 -9.71
N ASN A 63 -4.36 9.57 -10.25
CA ASN A 63 -4.12 8.14 -10.49
C ASN A 63 -4.16 7.33 -9.20
N VAL A 64 -3.49 7.80 -8.14
CA VAL A 64 -3.54 7.15 -6.82
C VAL A 64 -4.97 7.12 -6.26
N SER A 65 -5.76 8.21 -6.46
CA SER A 65 -7.19 8.22 -6.08
C SER A 65 -7.99 7.16 -6.83
N ALA A 66 -7.72 6.95 -8.13
CA ALA A 66 -8.42 5.94 -8.93
C ALA A 66 -8.04 4.52 -8.52
N ILE A 67 -6.76 4.28 -8.19
CA ILE A 67 -6.28 3.01 -7.63
C ILE A 67 -6.98 2.73 -6.30
N ALA A 68 -6.96 3.69 -5.36
CA ALA A 68 -7.63 3.55 -4.07
C ALA A 68 -9.14 3.31 -4.22
N ALA A 69 -9.79 3.99 -5.17
CA ALA A 69 -11.19 3.79 -5.46
C ALA A 69 -11.50 2.39 -6.02
N SER A 70 -10.64 1.86 -6.91
CA SER A 70 -10.79 0.50 -7.42
C SER A 70 -10.60 -0.54 -6.32
N ALA A 71 -9.65 -0.32 -5.41
CA ALA A 71 -9.41 -1.17 -4.24
C ALA A 71 -10.60 -1.12 -3.28
N LEU A 72 -11.15 0.06 -2.99
CA LEU A 72 -12.31 0.25 -2.11
C LEU A 72 -13.56 -0.42 -2.66
N ALA A 73 -13.82 -0.27 -3.97
CA ALA A 73 -14.93 -0.94 -4.66
C ALA A 73 -14.66 -2.44 -4.89
N ASN A 74 -13.41 -2.88 -4.76
CA ASN A 74 -12.91 -4.20 -5.13
C ASN A 74 -13.37 -4.63 -6.54
N SER A 75 -13.28 -3.70 -7.47
CA SER A 75 -13.79 -3.83 -8.84
C SER A 75 -13.04 -2.92 -9.81
N THR A 76 -13.56 -2.77 -11.02
CA THR A 76 -12.98 -1.88 -12.03
C THR A 76 -13.46 -0.44 -11.82
N VAL A 77 -12.52 0.48 -11.66
CA VAL A 77 -12.75 1.93 -11.66
C VAL A 77 -11.82 2.59 -12.67
N LEU A 78 -12.39 3.24 -13.68
CA LEU A 78 -11.65 3.72 -14.86
C LEU A 78 -10.86 2.55 -15.50
N HIS A 79 -9.55 2.66 -15.56
CA HIS A 79 -8.65 1.63 -16.13
C HIS A 79 -8.06 0.69 -15.06
N TYR A 80 -8.33 0.95 -13.78
CA TYR A 80 -7.80 0.15 -12.67
C TYR A 80 -8.80 -0.91 -12.24
N ARG A 81 -8.32 -2.16 -12.12
CA ARG A 81 -9.11 -3.29 -11.62
C ARG A 81 -8.45 -3.86 -10.39
N SER A 82 -9.21 -3.95 -9.31
CA SER A 82 -8.75 -4.54 -8.05
C SER A 82 -9.52 -5.81 -7.71
N SER A 83 -8.82 -6.77 -7.07
CA SER A 83 -9.37 -8.03 -6.60
C SER A 83 -8.65 -8.44 -5.32
N PHE A 84 -9.07 -7.88 -4.18
CA PHE A 84 -8.50 -8.19 -2.87
C PHE A 84 -9.32 -9.26 -2.15
N PRO A 85 -8.67 -10.18 -1.40
CA PRO A 85 -9.36 -11.07 -0.47
C PRO A 85 -10.17 -10.27 0.56
N GLU A 86 -11.29 -10.82 1.05
CA GLU A 86 -12.20 -10.11 1.96
C GLU A 86 -11.51 -9.60 3.24
N ASN A 87 -10.57 -10.39 3.77
CA ASN A 87 -9.80 -10.04 4.96
C ASN A 87 -8.61 -9.10 4.70
N LYS A 88 -8.47 -8.52 3.50
CA LYS A 88 -7.39 -7.63 3.07
C LYS A 88 -7.93 -6.40 2.32
N ARG A 89 -9.08 -5.88 2.74
CA ARG A 89 -9.79 -4.81 2.04
C ARG A 89 -9.69 -3.43 2.67
N THR A 90 -9.08 -3.32 3.85
CA THR A 90 -8.84 -2.01 4.48
C THR A 90 -7.73 -1.28 3.72
N ILE A 91 -8.01 -0.05 3.35
CA ILE A 91 -7.10 0.85 2.64
C ILE A 91 -6.63 1.92 3.60
N LEU A 92 -5.33 2.02 3.78
CA LEU A 92 -4.68 3.11 4.48
C LEU A 92 -4.07 4.07 3.44
N TYR A 93 -4.61 5.29 3.36
CA TYR A 93 -4.08 6.35 2.50
C TYR A 93 -3.36 7.38 3.36
N ILE A 94 -2.07 7.54 3.14
CA ILE A 94 -1.22 8.47 3.89
C ILE A 94 -0.80 9.61 2.98
N ASP A 95 -1.00 10.87 3.41
CA ASP A 95 -0.54 12.07 2.70
C ASP A 95 0.29 12.93 3.66
N THR A 96 1.57 13.07 3.35
CA THR A 96 2.54 13.86 4.13
C THR A 96 2.78 15.25 3.53
N GLU A 97 2.26 15.53 2.33
CA GLU A 97 2.52 16.77 1.61
C GLU A 97 1.39 17.79 1.72
N GLN A 98 0.14 17.31 1.76
CA GLN A 98 -1.03 18.17 1.62
C GLN A 98 -1.72 18.45 2.96
N GLY A 99 -2.33 19.63 3.07
CA GLY A 99 -3.12 19.98 4.26
C GLY A 99 -4.48 19.28 4.27
N GLU A 100 -5.09 19.17 5.46
CA GLU A 100 -6.35 18.47 5.72
C GLU A 100 -7.50 18.82 4.75
N PRO A 101 -7.73 20.10 4.35
CA PRO A 101 -8.79 20.42 3.39
C PRO A 101 -8.54 19.81 1.99
N HIS A 102 -7.29 19.55 1.65
CA HIS A 102 -6.93 18.92 0.37
C HIS A 102 -7.10 17.41 0.47
N CYS A 103 -6.64 16.81 1.57
CA CYS A 103 -6.87 15.38 1.87
C CYS A 103 -8.36 15.06 1.87
N GLN A 104 -9.21 15.91 2.44
CA GLN A 104 -10.67 15.75 2.40
C GLN A 104 -11.21 15.70 0.96
N LYS A 105 -10.72 16.57 0.06
CA LYS A 105 -11.12 16.55 -1.36
C LYS A 105 -10.65 15.29 -2.08
N VAL A 106 -9.48 14.76 -1.71
CA VAL A 106 -8.97 13.49 -2.23
C VAL A 106 -9.84 12.35 -1.75
N LEU A 107 -10.18 12.30 -0.45
CA LEU A 107 -11.08 11.32 0.15
C LEU A 107 -12.44 11.32 -0.54
N GLN A 108 -13.08 12.48 -0.69
CA GLN A 108 -14.35 12.63 -1.39
C GLN A 108 -14.30 12.15 -2.84
N ARG A 109 -13.17 12.37 -3.52
CA ARG A 109 -12.94 11.87 -4.89
C ARG A 109 -12.85 10.36 -4.92
N ILE A 110 -12.13 9.73 -3.99
CA ILE A 110 -12.00 8.27 -3.89
C ILE A 110 -13.39 7.65 -3.68
N LEU A 111 -14.16 8.16 -2.72
CA LEU A 111 -15.52 7.69 -2.45
C LEU A 111 -16.42 7.82 -3.69
N CYS A 112 -16.40 8.99 -4.35
CA CYS A 112 -17.19 9.24 -5.56
C CYS A 112 -16.81 8.28 -6.70
N LEU A 113 -15.52 8.06 -6.95
CA LEU A 113 -15.04 7.14 -7.97
C LEU A 113 -15.39 5.68 -7.66
N ALA A 114 -15.43 5.31 -6.39
CA ALA A 114 -15.86 4.00 -5.92
C ALA A 114 -17.41 3.80 -5.93
N GLY A 115 -18.18 4.83 -6.32
CA GLY A 115 -19.63 4.79 -6.33
C GLY A 115 -20.27 4.92 -4.94
N LEU A 116 -19.52 5.43 -3.95
CA LEU A 116 -19.96 5.63 -2.58
C LEU A 116 -20.37 7.09 -2.31
N PRO A 117 -21.21 7.34 -1.29
CA PRO A 117 -21.57 8.70 -0.89
C PRO A 117 -20.33 9.49 -0.44
N LYS A 118 -20.11 10.66 -1.04
CA LYS A 118 -18.95 11.54 -0.74
C LYS A 118 -19.00 12.23 0.63
N ASN A 119 -20.09 12.12 1.35
CA ASN A 119 -20.37 12.77 2.64
C ASN A 119 -20.53 11.77 3.80
N ALA A 120 -20.13 10.52 3.58
CA ALA A 120 -20.11 9.48 4.61
C ALA A 120 -18.75 8.76 4.57
N ASP A 121 -18.16 8.56 5.74
CA ASP A 121 -16.92 7.79 5.85
C ASP A 121 -17.15 6.30 5.52
N SER A 122 -16.08 5.61 5.19
CA SER A 122 -16.11 4.18 4.90
C SER A 122 -15.16 3.46 5.86
N ASP A 123 -15.64 2.39 6.48
CA ASP A 123 -14.84 1.58 7.40
C ASP A 123 -13.62 0.92 6.73
N ASN A 124 -13.66 0.79 5.40
CA ASN A 124 -12.57 0.21 4.61
C ASN A 124 -11.59 1.26 4.04
N LEU A 125 -11.72 2.54 4.39
CA LEU A 125 -10.82 3.61 3.90
C LEU A 125 -10.45 4.56 5.02
N ILE A 126 -9.20 4.48 5.46
CA ILE A 126 -8.61 5.36 6.46
C ILE A 126 -7.68 6.34 5.73
N MET A 127 -7.90 7.64 5.89
CA MET A 127 -7.03 8.68 5.34
C MET A 127 -6.32 9.45 6.44
N LEU A 128 -4.99 9.43 6.44
CA LEU A 128 -4.13 10.16 7.35
C LEU A 128 -3.49 11.36 6.64
N GLY A 129 -3.79 12.58 7.08
CA GLY A 129 -3.14 13.82 6.67
C GLY A 129 -2.04 14.19 7.64
N LEU A 130 -0.79 13.83 7.34
CA LEU A 130 0.32 13.90 8.31
C LEU A 130 1.23 15.11 8.14
N ARG A 131 0.95 16.03 7.23
CA ARG A 131 1.79 17.19 6.93
C ARG A 131 2.20 18.03 8.14
N LYS A 132 1.38 18.08 9.18
CA LYS A 132 1.62 18.90 10.38
C LYS A 132 2.54 18.29 11.41
N TYR A 133 2.90 17.01 11.24
CA TYR A 133 3.70 16.25 12.19
C TYR A 133 5.18 16.24 11.79
N SER A 134 6.09 16.03 12.76
CA SER A 134 7.52 15.86 12.50
C SER A 134 7.80 14.50 11.84
N PRO A 135 8.91 14.32 11.12
CA PRO A 135 9.26 13.04 10.50
C PRO A 135 9.28 11.86 11.48
N GLU A 136 9.77 12.07 12.70
CA GLU A 136 9.81 11.05 13.75
C GLU A 136 8.39 10.63 14.15
N MET A 137 7.50 11.60 14.37
CA MET A 137 6.10 11.34 14.72
C MET A 137 5.33 10.71 13.57
N ILE A 138 5.65 11.05 12.31
CA ILE A 138 5.04 10.41 11.13
C ILE A 138 5.36 8.93 11.13
N PHE A 139 6.62 8.55 11.36
CA PHE A 139 7.03 7.14 11.41
C PHE A 139 6.26 6.35 12.47
N ASP A 140 6.13 6.89 13.68
CA ASP A 140 5.39 6.25 14.77
C ASP A 140 3.89 6.10 14.43
N LEU A 141 3.26 7.15 13.88
CA LEU A 141 1.86 7.12 13.45
C LEU A 141 1.60 6.12 12.33
N GLU A 142 2.53 5.97 11.38
CA GLU A 142 2.43 4.97 10.31
C GLU A 142 2.51 3.55 10.85
N GLN A 143 3.41 3.28 11.80
CA GLN A 143 3.51 1.96 12.43
C GLN A 143 2.23 1.60 13.21
N ASP A 144 1.70 2.52 14.00
CA ASP A 144 0.46 2.29 14.76
C ASP A 144 -0.75 2.10 13.83
N ALA A 145 -0.84 2.86 12.75
CA ALA A 145 -1.93 2.74 11.78
C ALA A 145 -1.93 1.42 11.01
N LEU A 146 -0.79 0.73 10.89
CA LEU A 146 -0.72 -0.60 10.28
C LEU A 146 -1.24 -1.70 11.20
N CYS A 147 -1.49 -1.41 12.49
CA CYS A 147 -2.04 -2.34 13.47
C CYS A 147 -3.57 -2.26 13.60
N ILE A 148 -4.22 -1.33 12.88
CA ILE A 148 -5.69 -1.16 12.84
C ILE A 148 -6.28 -2.12 11.80
#